data_517c69eb7e36a0527404d187d5c89af9
#
_entry.id   517c69eb7e36a0527404d187d5c89af9
#
_cell.length_a   1.000
_cell.length_b   1.000
_cell.length_c   1.000
_cell.angle_alpha   90.00
_cell.angle_beta   90.00
_cell.angle_gamma   90.00
#
_symmetry.space_group_name_H-M   'P 1'
#
loop_
_entity.id
_entity.type
_entity.pdbx_description
1 polymer ?
#
loop_
_entity_poly.entity_id
_entity_poly.type
_entity_poly.pdbx_seq_one_letter_code
_entity_poly.pdbx_strand_id
1 'polypeptide(L)'
;MILGIGLDLCEIHRIEKAIARAHFLERVFTAAERARILSVSGPRRGEIAAGLFAAKEAVAKALGTGFDGFGPDAVEILSDAHGRPTCVLHKKALEIAGTGHVFVSITHESGMAAATAILES
;
A
#
# COMPACT_ATOMS: atom_id res chain seq x y z
N MET A 1 -6.47 -16.49 14.11
CA MET A 1 -7.34 -16.92 12.98
C MET A 1 -7.25 -15.89 11.87
N ILE A 2 -7.09 -16.35 10.64
CA ILE A 2 -7.09 -15.47 9.48
C ILE A 2 -8.52 -15.01 9.21
N LEU A 3 -8.70 -13.68 9.14
CA LEU A 3 -10.00 -13.07 8.91
C LEU A 3 -10.16 -12.60 7.47
N GLY A 4 -9.08 -12.33 6.78
CA GLY A 4 -9.14 -11.85 5.41
C GLY A 4 -7.81 -11.96 4.70
N ILE A 5 -7.87 -12.03 3.38
CA ILE A 5 -6.70 -12.10 2.51
C ILE A 5 -6.92 -11.17 1.32
N GLY A 6 -5.86 -10.51 0.89
CA GLY A 6 -5.90 -9.65 -0.28
C GLY A 6 -4.68 -9.85 -1.16
N LEU A 7 -4.89 -9.68 -2.45
CA LEU A 7 -3.82 -9.78 -3.45
C LEU A 7 -4.10 -8.72 -4.51
N ASP A 8 -3.05 -8.00 -4.89
CA ASP A 8 -3.16 -6.99 -5.95
C ASP A 8 -1.94 -7.02 -6.85
N LEU A 9 -2.17 -6.65 -8.10
CA LEU A 9 -1.15 -6.59 -9.15
C LEU A 9 -1.36 -5.31 -9.94
N CYS A 10 -0.31 -4.53 -10.13
CA CYS A 10 -0.41 -3.30 -10.93
C CYS A 10 0.82 -3.07 -11.80
N GLU A 11 0.62 -2.33 -12.89
CA GLU A 11 1.71 -1.92 -13.77
C GLU A 11 2.48 -0.76 -13.13
N ILE A 12 3.80 -0.92 -13.02
CA ILE A 12 4.68 0.11 -12.47
C ILE A 12 4.59 1.38 -13.30
N HIS A 13 4.58 1.26 -14.63
CA HIS A 13 4.54 2.42 -15.52
C HIS A 13 3.28 3.27 -15.32
N ARG A 14 2.13 2.64 -15.08
CA ARG A 14 0.88 3.34 -14.79
C ARG A 14 0.98 4.18 -13.52
N ILE A 15 1.57 3.62 -12.47
CA ILE A 15 1.74 4.34 -11.20
C ILE A 15 2.80 5.42 -11.33
N GLU A 16 3.88 5.15 -12.06
CA GLU A 16 4.92 6.14 -12.34
C GLU A 16 4.34 7.39 -13.00
N LYS A 17 3.45 7.22 -13.96
CA LYS A 17 2.75 8.35 -14.59
C LYS A 17 1.82 9.05 -13.59
N ALA A 18 1.11 8.29 -12.78
CA ALA A 18 0.13 8.84 -11.84
C ALA A 18 0.79 9.72 -10.78
N ILE A 19 1.93 9.31 -10.24
CA ILE A 19 2.63 10.07 -9.20
C ILE A 19 3.28 11.36 -9.72
N ALA A 20 3.39 11.53 -11.03
CA ALA A 20 3.82 12.80 -11.61
C ALA A 20 2.79 13.91 -11.37
N ARG A 21 1.55 13.54 -11.04
CA ARG A 21 0.49 14.47 -10.69
C ARG A 21 0.45 14.64 -9.17
N ALA A 22 0.66 15.87 -8.71
CA ALA A 22 0.71 16.17 -7.28
C ALA A 22 -0.56 15.74 -6.54
N HIS A 23 -1.72 15.92 -7.16
CA HIS A 23 -3.00 15.56 -6.54
C HIS A 23 -3.10 14.06 -6.24
N PHE A 24 -2.67 13.21 -7.17
CA PHE A 24 -2.66 11.77 -6.96
C PHE A 24 -1.70 11.38 -5.83
N LEU A 25 -0.48 11.94 -5.87
CA LEU A 25 0.54 11.66 -4.87
C LEU A 25 0.06 12.04 -3.46
N GLU A 26 -0.57 13.19 -3.31
CA GLU A 26 -1.05 13.66 -2.01
C GLU A 26 -2.27 12.87 -1.51
N ARG A 27 -3.17 12.49 -2.41
CA ARG A 27 -4.41 11.83 -2.03
C ARG A 27 -4.22 10.35 -1.69
N VAL A 28 -3.31 9.69 -2.37
CA VAL A 28 -3.12 8.24 -2.24
C VAL A 28 -2.12 7.88 -1.14
N PHE A 29 -1.06 8.68 -1.01
CA PHE A 29 0.06 8.36 -0.13
C PHE A 29 0.12 9.28 1.07
N THR A 30 0.49 8.73 2.23
CA THR A 30 0.73 9.51 3.45
C THR A 30 2.01 10.33 3.31
N ALA A 31 2.22 11.26 4.23
CA ALA A 31 3.43 12.08 4.23
C ALA A 31 4.71 11.23 4.29
N ALA A 32 4.73 10.19 5.13
CA ALA A 32 5.87 9.30 5.24
C ALA A 32 6.11 8.51 3.95
N GLU A 33 5.04 8.03 3.32
CA GLU A 33 5.13 7.32 2.04
C GLU A 33 5.64 8.23 0.93
N ARG A 34 5.13 9.47 0.86
CA ARG A 34 5.61 10.45 -0.12
C ARG A 34 7.09 10.76 0.06
N ALA A 35 7.52 10.93 1.30
CA ALA A 35 8.94 11.16 1.59
C ALA A 35 9.81 10.02 1.07
N ARG A 36 9.38 8.79 1.26
CA ARG A 36 10.11 7.61 0.77
C ARG A 36 10.14 7.58 -0.77
N ILE A 37 9.01 7.80 -1.42
CA ILE A 37 8.92 7.82 -2.89
C ILE A 37 9.86 8.88 -3.46
N LEU A 38 9.85 10.07 -2.89
CA LEU A 38 10.62 11.20 -3.38
C LEU A 38 12.10 11.17 -2.95
N SER A 39 12.48 10.26 -2.05
CA SER A 39 13.87 10.11 -1.62
C SER A 39 14.78 9.46 -2.67
N VAL A 40 14.19 8.86 -3.69
CA VAL A 40 14.91 8.21 -4.79
C VAL A 40 14.51 8.86 -6.12
N SER A 41 15.25 8.56 -7.19
CA SER A 41 15.00 9.09 -8.52
C SER A 41 14.99 7.97 -9.55
N GLY A 42 14.59 8.32 -10.78
CA GLY A 42 14.56 7.39 -11.89
C GLY A 42 13.55 6.26 -11.70
N PRO A 43 13.77 5.10 -12.34
CA PRO A 43 12.83 3.97 -12.30
C PRO A 43 12.51 3.46 -10.91
N ARG A 44 13.43 3.60 -9.95
CA ARG A 44 13.24 3.16 -8.57
C ARG A 44 12.04 3.84 -7.91
N ARG A 45 11.79 5.10 -8.27
CA ARG A 45 10.67 5.86 -7.72
C ARG A 45 9.32 5.21 -8.07
N GLY A 46 9.15 4.82 -9.34
CA GLY A 46 7.95 4.13 -9.79
C GLY A 46 7.79 2.76 -9.15
N GLU A 47 8.88 2.02 -8.99
CA GLU A 47 8.86 0.71 -8.34
C GLU A 47 8.38 0.80 -6.89
N ILE A 48 8.90 1.76 -6.13
CA ILE A 48 8.49 1.97 -4.74
C ILE A 48 7.01 2.36 -4.68
N ALA A 49 6.61 3.35 -5.47
CA ALA A 49 5.23 3.83 -5.46
C ALA A 49 4.24 2.73 -5.86
N ALA A 50 4.56 1.94 -6.88
CA ALA A 50 3.70 0.86 -7.33
C ALA A 50 3.58 -0.25 -6.28
N GLY A 51 4.68 -0.59 -5.61
CA GLY A 51 4.66 -1.56 -4.52
C GLY A 51 3.78 -1.12 -3.36
N LEU A 52 3.91 0.14 -2.96
CA LEU A 52 3.06 0.73 -1.91
C LEU A 52 1.60 0.74 -2.34
N PHE A 53 1.33 1.13 -3.58
CA PHE A 53 -0.04 1.17 -4.11
C PHE A 53 -0.67 -0.22 -4.12
N ALA A 54 0.03 -1.23 -4.63
CA ALA A 54 -0.45 -2.61 -4.64
C ALA A 54 -0.72 -3.11 -3.22
N ALA A 55 0.14 -2.76 -2.26
CA ALA A 55 -0.05 -3.14 -0.86
C ALA A 55 -1.31 -2.51 -0.27
N LYS A 56 -1.58 -1.24 -0.55
CA LYS A 56 -2.80 -0.56 -0.08
C LYS A 56 -4.05 -1.25 -0.62
N GLU A 57 -4.06 -1.59 -1.90
CA GLU A 57 -5.17 -2.30 -2.53
C GLU A 57 -5.35 -3.69 -1.92
N ALA A 58 -4.26 -4.41 -1.71
CA ALA A 58 -4.31 -5.74 -1.10
C ALA A 58 -4.88 -5.69 0.32
N VAL A 59 -4.46 -4.69 1.11
CA VAL A 59 -4.98 -4.51 2.47
C VAL A 59 -6.48 -4.20 2.45
N ALA A 60 -6.93 -3.31 1.56
CA ALA A 60 -8.35 -3.00 1.43
C ALA A 60 -9.17 -4.26 1.11
N LYS A 61 -8.65 -5.13 0.26
CA LYS A 61 -9.29 -6.42 -0.04
C LYS A 61 -9.32 -7.33 1.19
N ALA A 62 -8.22 -7.38 1.95
CA ALA A 62 -8.15 -8.21 3.16
C ALA A 62 -9.14 -7.73 4.23
N LEU A 63 -9.40 -6.42 4.29
CA LEU A 63 -10.42 -5.86 5.19
C LEU A 63 -11.84 -6.22 4.75
N GLY A 64 -12.02 -6.70 3.52
CA GLY A 64 -13.30 -7.17 3.01
C GLY A 64 -14.19 -6.08 2.43
N THR A 65 -13.73 -4.84 2.44
CA THR A 65 -14.55 -3.69 2.02
C THR A 65 -14.05 -2.99 0.75
N GLY A 66 -12.80 -3.29 0.33
CA GLY A 66 -12.15 -2.40 -0.62
C GLY A 66 -12.04 -1.01 0.01
N PHE A 67 -12.01 0.03 -0.79
CA PHE A 67 -11.96 1.41 -0.29
C PHE A 67 -13.37 2.00 -0.09
N ASP A 68 -14.22 1.24 0.58
CA ASP A 68 -15.56 1.71 0.92
C ASP A 68 -15.52 2.37 2.31
N GLY A 69 -15.72 3.67 2.35
CA GLY A 69 -15.75 4.45 3.58
C GLY A 69 -14.40 5.01 4.02
N PHE A 70 -13.31 4.72 3.29
CA PHE A 70 -12.00 5.32 3.55
C PHE A 70 -11.17 5.37 2.27
N GLY A 71 -10.20 6.28 2.23
CA GLY A 71 -9.28 6.40 1.10
C GLY A 71 -8.00 5.60 1.30
N PRO A 72 -7.16 5.51 0.25
CA PRO A 72 -5.87 4.80 0.33
C PRO A 72 -4.93 5.34 1.40
N ASP A 73 -5.03 6.61 1.75
CA ASP A 73 -4.21 7.24 2.79
C ASP A 73 -4.51 6.72 4.20
N ALA A 74 -5.63 6.01 4.39
CA ALA A 74 -5.94 5.35 5.65
C ALA A 74 -5.17 4.05 5.87
N VAL A 75 -4.50 3.55 4.82
CA VAL A 75 -3.66 2.35 4.87
C VAL A 75 -2.23 2.80 4.64
N GLU A 76 -1.43 2.85 5.68
CA GLU A 76 -0.05 3.33 5.57
C GLU A 76 0.93 2.17 5.60
N ILE A 77 1.80 2.12 4.59
CA ILE A 77 2.80 1.06 4.45
C ILE A 77 4.17 1.66 4.74
N LEU A 78 4.76 1.20 5.82
CA LEU A 78 6.09 1.63 6.27
C LEU A 78 7.07 0.47 6.12
N SER A 79 8.33 0.71 6.42
CA SER A 79 9.36 -0.33 6.43
C SER A 79 10.02 -0.38 7.80
N ASP A 80 10.30 -1.59 8.29
CA ASP A 80 11.07 -1.75 9.52
C ASP A 80 12.57 -1.60 9.25
N ALA A 81 13.39 -1.80 10.27
CA ALA A 81 14.84 -1.65 10.18
C ALA A 81 15.50 -2.60 9.16
N HIS A 82 14.82 -3.70 8.84
CA HIS A 82 15.31 -4.69 7.87
C HIS A 82 14.68 -4.51 6.49
N GLY A 83 13.89 -3.46 6.28
CA GLY A 83 13.23 -3.21 5.00
C GLY A 83 11.93 -3.99 4.81
N ARG A 84 11.47 -4.74 5.81
CA ARG A 84 10.21 -5.48 5.72
C ARG A 84 9.04 -4.51 5.79
N PRO A 85 8.05 -4.63 4.87
CA PRO A 85 6.88 -3.75 4.93
C PRO A 85 6.04 -4.04 6.17
N THR A 86 5.56 -2.95 6.78
CA THR A 86 4.63 -3.00 7.91
C THR A 86 3.44 -2.13 7.59
N CYS A 87 2.27 -2.48 8.13
CA CYS A 87 1.04 -1.76 7.83
C CYS A 87 0.49 -1.09 9.09
N VAL A 88 0.20 0.21 8.97
CA VAL A 88 -0.48 0.98 10.01
C VAL A 88 -1.81 1.44 9.45
N LEU A 89 -2.89 1.12 10.15
CA LEU A 89 -4.24 1.52 9.73
C LEU A 89 -4.68 2.76 10.48
N HIS A 90 -5.41 3.62 9.78
CA HIS A 90 -5.93 4.88 10.31
C HIS A 90 -7.43 4.98 10.07
N LYS A 91 -8.11 5.82 10.83
CA LYS A 91 -9.52 6.20 10.59
C LYS A 91 -10.43 4.97 10.47
N LYS A 92 -11.27 4.95 9.44
CA LYS A 92 -12.25 3.89 9.19
C LYS A 92 -11.60 2.51 8.97
N ALA A 93 -10.44 2.47 8.32
CA ALA A 93 -9.71 1.22 8.12
C ALA A 93 -9.35 0.57 9.45
N LEU A 94 -8.89 1.38 10.42
CA LEU A 94 -8.58 0.90 11.76
C LEU A 94 -9.82 0.38 12.46
N GLU A 95 -10.96 1.07 12.33
CA GLU A 95 -12.22 0.62 12.92
C GLU A 95 -12.64 -0.75 12.38
N ILE A 96 -12.52 -0.94 11.07
CA ILE A 96 -12.89 -2.20 10.42
C ILE A 96 -12.00 -3.35 10.90
N ALA A 97 -10.69 -3.12 11.01
CA ALA A 97 -9.75 -4.15 11.47
C ALA A 97 -9.93 -4.48 12.95
N GLY A 98 -10.42 -3.52 13.75
CA GLY A 98 -10.59 -3.71 15.20
C GLY A 98 -9.26 -4.01 15.86
N THR A 99 -9.14 -5.17 16.51
CA THR A 99 -7.91 -5.63 17.17
C THR A 99 -7.04 -6.50 16.25
N GLY A 100 -7.45 -6.67 15.00
CA GLY A 100 -6.70 -7.49 14.04
C GLY A 100 -5.39 -6.86 13.62
N HIS A 101 -4.48 -7.71 13.17
CA HIS A 101 -3.18 -7.31 12.64
C HIS A 101 -3.12 -7.59 11.15
N VAL A 102 -2.48 -6.68 10.40
CA VAL A 102 -2.30 -6.84 8.96
C VAL A 102 -0.83 -7.13 8.67
N PHE A 103 -0.60 -8.21 7.95
CA PHE A 103 0.72 -8.60 7.44
C PHE A 103 0.73 -8.37 5.94
N VAL A 104 1.84 -7.83 5.42
CA VAL A 104 1.96 -7.46 4.00
C VAL A 104 3.28 -7.98 3.45
N SER A 105 3.22 -8.46 2.20
CA SER A 105 4.42 -8.79 1.43
C SER A 105 4.31 -8.13 0.05
N ILE A 106 5.42 -7.59 -0.44
CA ILE A 106 5.46 -6.83 -1.70
C ILE A 106 6.59 -7.38 -2.57
N THR A 107 6.33 -7.51 -3.87
CA THR A 107 7.35 -7.90 -4.84
C THR A 107 7.12 -7.16 -6.15
N HIS A 108 8.16 -7.11 -7.01
CA HIS A 108 8.01 -6.58 -8.35
C HIS A 108 8.94 -7.31 -9.31
N GLU A 109 8.51 -7.43 -10.56
CA GLU A 109 9.27 -8.06 -11.62
C GLU A 109 8.64 -7.68 -12.96
N SER A 110 9.49 -7.49 -13.97
CA SER A 110 9.04 -7.31 -15.37
C SER A 110 7.99 -6.22 -15.54
N GLY A 111 8.19 -5.08 -14.88
CA GLY A 111 7.28 -3.93 -15.01
C GLY A 111 6.00 -4.04 -14.20
N MET A 112 5.86 -5.07 -13.36
CA MET A 112 4.69 -5.27 -12.51
C MET A 112 5.09 -5.23 -11.04
N ALA A 113 4.19 -4.73 -10.20
CA ALA A 113 4.31 -4.82 -8.76
C ALA A 113 3.13 -5.62 -8.21
N ALA A 114 3.39 -6.45 -7.23
CA ALA A 114 2.37 -7.28 -6.61
C ALA A 114 2.49 -7.19 -5.09
N ALA A 115 1.36 -7.34 -4.41
CA ALA A 115 1.36 -7.38 -2.96
C ALA A 115 0.29 -8.35 -2.47
N THR A 116 0.55 -8.96 -1.33
CA THR A 116 -0.45 -9.75 -0.62
C THR A 116 -0.59 -9.18 0.79
N ALA A 117 -1.80 -9.29 1.33
CA ALA A 117 -2.11 -8.87 2.68
C ALA A 117 -2.91 -9.95 3.39
N ILE A 118 -2.64 -10.11 4.68
CA ILE A 118 -3.38 -11.06 5.52
C ILE A 118 -3.83 -10.28 6.76
N LEU A 119 -5.13 -10.32 7.03
CA LEU A 119 -5.71 -9.80 8.26
C LEU A 119 -5.90 -10.96 9.22
N GLU A 120 -5.28 -10.88 10.38
CA GLU A 120 -5.33 -11.92 11.39
C GLU A 120 -5.84 -11.35 12.71
N SER A 121 -6.68 -12.09 13.40
CA SER A 121 -7.19 -11.70 14.70
C SER A 121 -6.15 -11.83 15.80
#